data_34ef571aa592c0bcffc4b19928b5f176
#
_entry.id   34ef571aa592c0bcffc4b19928b5f176
#
_cell.length_a   1.000
_cell.length_b   1.000
_cell.length_c   1.000
_cell.angle_alpha   90.00
_cell.angle_beta   90.00
_cell.angle_gamma   90.00
#
_symmetry.space_group_name_H-M   'P 1'
#
loop_
_entity.id
_entity.type
_entity.pdbx_description
1 polymer ?
#
loop_
_entity_poly.entity_id
_entity_poly.type
_entity_poly.pdbx_seq_one_letter_code
_entity_poly.pdbx_strand_id
1 'polypeptide(L)'
;LYRYSGWSADFWAGVEKLVYYVLFPALLFNSIARNTVSPGDAMPMLAAALGALGAGIALGYLALPVLRPVPQQFASGVQCAFRFNSYIALALSSRLGGDAGLALCALIVGFVVPIANFFAVFALARHSGAGLLRELVRNPLVLATLAGLAAKAVGLKLPEPIDATLQRLG
;
A
#
# COMPACT_ATOMS: atom_id res chain seq x y z
N LEU A 1 0.24 21.25 7.47
CA LEU A 1 -1.15 21.52 7.09
C LEU A 1 -2.06 21.55 8.32
N TYR A 2 -2.13 20.50 9.14
CA TYR A 2 -2.95 20.41 10.35
C TYR A 2 -2.83 21.65 11.26
N ARG A 3 -1.61 22.12 11.49
CA ARG A 3 -1.32 23.25 12.39
C ARG A 3 -1.67 24.63 11.80
N TYR A 4 -1.87 24.74 10.48
CA TYR A 4 -2.08 26.00 9.78
C TYR A 4 -3.43 26.11 9.06
N SER A 5 -4.21 25.02 8.97
CA SER A 5 -5.42 24.97 8.15
C SER A 5 -6.70 25.45 8.87
N GLY A 6 -6.67 25.64 10.18
CA GLY A 6 -7.86 26.00 10.96
C GLY A 6 -8.99 24.93 10.98
N TRP A 7 -8.78 23.79 10.33
CA TRP A 7 -9.76 22.70 10.28
C TRP A 7 -9.65 21.81 11.51
N SER A 8 -10.80 21.24 11.94
CA SER A 8 -10.86 20.41 13.15
C SER A 8 -10.11 19.07 13.00
N ALA A 9 -9.75 18.48 14.14
CA ALA A 9 -9.16 17.14 14.19
C ALA A 9 -10.11 16.08 13.56
N ASP A 10 -11.41 16.21 13.75
CA ASP A 10 -12.43 15.31 13.22
C ASP A 10 -12.50 15.37 11.69
N PHE A 11 -12.33 16.56 11.11
CA PHE A 11 -12.22 16.70 9.65
C PHE A 11 -11.04 15.88 9.11
N TRP A 12 -9.86 16.03 9.71
CA TRP A 12 -8.66 15.30 9.26
C TRP A 12 -8.81 13.79 9.45
N ALA A 13 -9.39 13.35 10.57
CA ALA A 13 -9.71 11.94 10.78
C ALA A 13 -10.72 11.41 9.74
N GLY A 14 -11.68 12.23 9.31
CA GLY A 14 -12.60 11.91 8.23
C GLY A 14 -11.88 11.75 6.88
N VAL A 15 -10.99 12.68 6.55
CA VAL A 15 -10.16 12.61 5.33
C VAL A 15 -9.27 11.37 5.31
N GLU A 16 -8.60 11.04 6.42
CA GLU A 16 -7.79 9.84 6.55
C GLU A 16 -8.61 8.56 6.30
N LYS A 17 -9.82 8.48 6.87
CA LYS A 17 -10.75 7.37 6.63
C LYS A 17 -11.18 7.28 5.16
N LEU A 18 -11.52 8.40 4.54
CA LEU A 18 -11.88 8.45 3.12
C LEU A 18 -10.74 7.94 2.24
N VAL A 19 -9.54 8.43 2.48
CA VAL A 19 -8.34 7.99 1.76
C VAL A 19 -8.10 6.50 1.94
N TYR A 20 -8.13 6.01 3.18
CA TYR A 20 -7.80 4.63 3.51
C TYR A 20 -8.85 3.62 3.04
N TYR A 21 -10.14 3.94 3.18
CA TYR A 21 -11.24 2.99 2.88
C TYR A 21 -11.81 3.12 1.47
N VAL A 22 -11.57 4.24 0.78
CA VAL A 22 -12.18 4.50 -0.53
C VAL A 22 -11.13 4.78 -1.59
N LEU A 23 -10.34 5.84 -1.44
CA LEU A 23 -9.44 6.30 -2.52
C LEU A 23 -8.29 5.31 -2.77
N PHE A 24 -7.63 4.85 -1.73
CA PHE A 24 -6.52 3.88 -1.86
C PHE A 24 -6.99 2.52 -2.39
N PRO A 25 -8.06 1.91 -1.89
CA PRO A 25 -8.62 0.70 -2.49
C PRO A 25 -9.01 0.85 -3.95
N ALA A 26 -9.63 1.98 -4.33
CA ALA A 26 -9.98 2.27 -5.72
C ALA A 26 -8.72 2.36 -6.60
N LEU A 27 -7.70 3.09 -6.14
CA LEU A 27 -6.41 3.21 -6.81
C LEU A 27 -5.76 1.83 -7.04
N LEU A 28 -5.65 1.01 -5.98
CA LEU A 28 -5.00 -0.30 -6.06
C LEU A 28 -5.76 -1.25 -6.99
N PHE A 29 -7.08 -1.31 -6.84
CA PHE A 29 -7.93 -2.13 -7.70
C PHE A 29 -7.74 -1.74 -9.18
N ASN A 30 -7.89 -0.46 -9.48
CA ASN A 30 -7.81 0.07 -10.84
C ASN A 30 -6.42 -0.17 -11.46
N SER A 31 -5.36 0.13 -10.70
CA SER A 31 -3.97 -0.04 -11.14
C SER A 31 -3.64 -1.50 -11.45
N ILE A 32 -4.16 -2.45 -10.68
CA ILE A 32 -3.90 -3.88 -10.89
C ILE A 32 -4.79 -4.45 -11.98
N ALA A 33 -6.09 -4.16 -11.97
CA ALA A 33 -7.04 -4.68 -12.94
C ALA A 33 -6.71 -4.24 -14.38
N ARG A 34 -6.17 -3.02 -14.55
CA ARG A 34 -5.84 -2.43 -15.86
C ARG A 34 -4.39 -2.55 -16.26
N ASN A 35 -3.56 -3.13 -15.41
CA ASN A 35 -2.15 -3.24 -15.70
C ASN A 35 -1.89 -4.02 -16.98
N THR A 36 -1.29 -3.37 -17.96
CA THR A 36 -0.91 -3.92 -19.29
C THR A 36 0.53 -4.39 -19.33
N VAL A 37 1.31 -4.15 -18.27
CA VAL A 37 2.72 -4.54 -18.21
C VAL A 37 2.86 -6.05 -18.28
N SER A 38 3.75 -6.52 -19.14
CA SER A 38 4.01 -7.96 -19.28
C SER A 38 4.61 -8.54 -17.99
N PRO A 39 4.31 -9.76 -17.62
CA PRO A 39 4.93 -10.40 -16.47
C PRO A 39 6.46 -10.45 -16.56
N GLY A 40 7.01 -10.60 -17.77
CA GLY A 40 8.46 -10.64 -18.01
C GLY A 40 9.16 -9.33 -17.63
N ASP A 41 8.55 -8.19 -17.95
CA ASP A 41 9.11 -6.87 -17.62
C ASP A 41 8.87 -6.49 -16.16
N ALA A 42 7.75 -6.91 -15.60
CA ALA A 42 7.37 -6.58 -14.24
C ALA A 42 8.12 -7.39 -13.17
N MET A 43 8.44 -8.67 -13.45
CA MET A 43 9.02 -9.59 -12.46
C MET A 43 10.37 -9.14 -11.89
N PRO A 44 11.34 -8.66 -12.68
CA PRO A 44 12.61 -8.20 -12.12
C PRO A 44 12.43 -6.98 -11.20
N MET A 45 11.57 -6.04 -11.57
CA MET A 45 11.29 -4.86 -10.75
C MET A 45 10.53 -5.22 -9.47
N LEU A 46 9.56 -6.14 -9.57
CA LEU A 46 8.82 -6.62 -8.41
C LEU A 46 9.74 -7.40 -7.45
N ALA A 47 10.63 -8.24 -7.99
CA ALA A 47 11.62 -8.96 -7.19
C ALA A 47 12.58 -8.01 -6.47
N ALA A 48 13.07 -6.95 -7.16
CA ALA A 48 13.91 -5.93 -6.56
C ALA A 48 13.15 -5.15 -5.46
N ALA A 49 11.90 -4.77 -5.70
CA ALA A 49 11.08 -4.06 -4.74
C ALA A 49 10.76 -4.92 -3.49
N LEU A 50 10.44 -6.20 -3.67
CA LEU A 50 10.22 -7.15 -2.59
C LEU A 50 11.53 -7.44 -1.83
N GLY A 51 12.65 -7.52 -2.53
CA GLY A 51 13.97 -7.65 -1.92
C GLY A 51 14.32 -6.45 -1.04
N ALA A 52 14.09 -5.23 -1.55
CA ALA A 52 14.29 -4.00 -0.78
C ALA A 52 13.35 -3.92 0.44
N LEU A 53 12.08 -4.29 0.27
CA LEU A 53 11.13 -4.39 1.38
C LEU A 53 11.61 -5.39 2.44
N GLY A 54 12.01 -6.59 2.01
CA GLY A 54 12.52 -7.65 2.89
C GLY A 54 13.78 -7.22 3.64
N ALA A 55 14.71 -6.56 2.96
CA ALA A 55 15.90 -5.98 3.58
C ALA A 55 15.54 -4.90 4.61
N GLY A 56 14.62 -4.00 4.29
CA GLY A 56 14.13 -2.97 5.22
C GLY A 56 13.49 -3.59 6.47
N ILE A 57 12.65 -4.60 6.30
CA ILE A 57 12.05 -5.35 7.41
C ILE A 57 13.14 -6.01 8.25
N ALA A 58 14.06 -6.75 7.63
CA ALA A 58 15.13 -7.45 8.31
C ALA A 58 16.01 -6.47 9.11
N LEU A 59 16.45 -5.39 8.52
CA LEU A 59 17.25 -4.35 9.19
C LEU A 59 16.49 -3.70 10.33
N GLY A 60 15.20 -3.40 10.16
CA GLY A 60 14.35 -2.86 11.21
C GLY A 60 14.28 -3.78 12.44
N TYR A 61 14.13 -5.07 12.22
CA TYR A 61 14.09 -6.06 13.31
C TYR A 61 15.48 -6.36 13.88
N LEU A 62 16.54 -6.35 13.07
CA LEU A 62 17.92 -6.51 13.53
C LEU A 62 18.39 -5.33 14.40
N ALA A 63 17.81 -4.15 14.23
CA ALA A 63 18.09 -3.00 15.09
C ALA A 63 17.55 -3.17 16.52
N LEU A 64 16.58 -4.06 16.74
CA LEU A 64 15.95 -4.28 18.05
C LEU A 64 16.94 -4.60 19.19
N PRO A 65 17.86 -5.57 19.05
CA PRO A 65 18.81 -5.90 20.12
C PRO A 65 19.82 -4.78 20.39
N VAL A 66 20.07 -3.93 19.38
CA VAL A 66 21.02 -2.80 19.48
C VAL A 66 20.36 -1.61 20.17
N LEU A 67 19.18 -1.22 19.71
CA LEU A 67 18.48 -0.03 20.17
C LEU A 67 17.72 -0.26 21.49
N ARG A 68 17.36 -1.50 21.79
CA ARG A 68 16.59 -1.89 22.98
C ARG A 68 15.40 -0.96 23.31
N PRO A 69 14.57 -0.59 22.34
CA PRO A 69 13.47 0.33 22.56
C PRO A 69 12.38 -0.30 23.41
N VAL A 70 11.53 0.54 24.02
CA VAL A 70 10.29 0.07 24.64
C VAL A 70 9.42 -0.62 23.58
N PRO A 71 8.77 -1.79 23.88
CA PRO A 71 8.03 -2.57 22.88
C PRO A 71 7.01 -1.78 22.04
N GLN A 72 6.28 -0.85 22.66
CA GLN A 72 5.31 0.00 21.96
C GLN A 72 5.99 0.99 20.98
N GLN A 73 7.12 1.55 21.38
CA GLN A 73 7.91 2.44 20.52
C GLN A 73 8.52 1.68 19.35
N PHE A 74 8.99 0.45 19.59
CA PHE A 74 9.48 -0.40 18.51
C PHE A 74 8.38 -0.74 17.51
N ALA A 75 7.22 -1.20 17.97
CA ALA A 75 6.11 -1.57 17.11
C ALA A 75 5.65 -0.41 16.19
N SER A 76 5.71 0.82 16.71
CA SER A 76 5.41 2.02 15.92
C SER A 76 6.57 2.44 15.03
N GLY A 77 7.80 2.37 15.51
CA GLY A 77 9.00 2.89 14.83
C GLY A 77 9.54 1.96 13.73
N VAL A 78 9.44 0.63 13.89
CA VAL A 78 9.98 -0.33 12.93
C VAL A 78 9.42 -0.16 11.52
N GLN A 79 8.20 0.33 11.41
CA GLN A 79 7.54 0.62 10.14
C GLN A 79 8.31 1.64 9.29
N CYS A 80 9.05 2.57 9.92
CA CYS A 80 9.82 3.59 9.21
C CYS A 80 10.98 2.97 8.39
N ALA A 81 11.39 1.74 8.70
CA ALA A 81 12.43 1.05 7.97
C ALA A 81 11.98 0.47 6.62
N PHE A 82 10.66 0.29 6.41
CA PHE A 82 10.16 -0.38 5.21
C PHE A 82 8.90 0.26 4.59
N ARG A 83 8.31 1.28 5.22
CA ARG A 83 7.21 2.05 4.62
C ARG A 83 7.75 3.17 3.76
N PHE A 84 7.08 3.39 2.62
CA PHE A 84 7.37 4.48 1.70
C PHE A 84 6.08 5.25 1.36
N ASN A 85 6.24 6.45 0.82
CA ASN A 85 5.11 7.25 0.36
C ASN A 85 4.72 6.86 -1.07
N SER A 86 3.65 6.09 -1.20
CA SER A 86 3.15 5.60 -2.49
C SER A 86 2.71 6.72 -3.43
N TYR A 87 2.17 7.82 -2.92
CA TYR A 87 1.75 8.96 -3.75
C TYR A 87 2.94 9.67 -4.40
N ILE A 88 4.00 9.89 -3.63
CA ILE A 88 5.23 10.48 -4.17
C ILE A 88 5.85 9.52 -5.19
N ALA A 89 5.89 8.23 -4.90
CA ALA A 89 6.40 7.23 -5.82
C ALA A 89 5.63 7.22 -7.14
N LEU A 90 4.30 7.20 -7.11
CA LEU A 90 3.46 7.24 -8.30
C LEU A 90 3.65 8.55 -9.10
N ALA A 91 3.63 9.70 -8.42
CA ALA A 91 3.82 10.99 -9.08
C ALA A 91 5.19 11.11 -9.75
N LEU A 92 6.24 10.63 -9.10
CA LEU A 92 7.60 10.65 -9.65
C LEU A 92 7.73 9.68 -10.82
N SER A 93 7.19 8.48 -10.70
CA SER A 93 7.21 7.46 -11.76
C SER A 93 6.46 7.92 -13.01
N SER A 94 5.33 8.59 -12.85
CA SER A 94 4.60 9.20 -13.96
C SER A 94 5.42 10.29 -14.65
N ARG A 95 6.11 11.13 -13.89
CA ARG A 95 6.95 12.20 -14.44
C ARG A 95 8.20 11.69 -15.15
N LEU A 96 8.84 10.66 -14.66
CA LEU A 96 10.11 10.13 -15.19
C LEU A 96 9.90 9.09 -16.30
N GLY A 97 8.87 8.26 -16.18
CA GLY A 97 8.62 7.14 -17.08
C GLY A 97 7.27 7.19 -17.81
N GLY A 98 6.55 8.32 -17.72
CA GLY A 98 5.22 8.46 -18.34
C GLY A 98 4.24 7.39 -17.85
N ASP A 99 3.31 6.99 -18.73
CA ASP A 99 2.27 5.99 -18.43
C ASP A 99 2.85 4.61 -18.10
N ALA A 100 3.96 4.23 -18.77
CA ALA A 100 4.63 2.96 -18.49
C ALA A 100 5.27 2.94 -17.09
N GLY A 101 5.94 4.02 -16.71
CA GLY A 101 6.51 4.19 -15.37
C GLY A 101 5.42 4.18 -14.29
N LEU A 102 4.31 4.88 -14.54
CA LEU A 102 3.15 4.88 -13.65
C LEU A 102 2.58 3.46 -13.47
N ALA A 103 2.37 2.73 -14.57
CA ALA A 103 1.82 1.37 -14.54
C ALA A 103 2.73 0.40 -13.78
N LEU A 104 4.05 0.47 -13.98
CA LEU A 104 5.03 -0.34 -13.24
C LEU A 104 5.03 -0.01 -11.74
N CYS A 105 5.04 1.28 -11.40
CA CYS A 105 5.00 1.72 -10.01
C CYS A 105 3.69 1.31 -9.32
N ALA A 106 2.56 1.44 -10.01
CA ALA A 106 1.26 1.01 -9.49
C ALA A 106 1.22 -0.51 -9.23
N LEU A 107 1.83 -1.31 -10.11
CA LEU A 107 1.99 -2.75 -9.88
C LEU A 107 2.81 -3.01 -8.61
N ILE A 108 3.96 -2.37 -8.47
CA ILE A 108 4.81 -2.52 -7.28
C ILE A 108 4.04 -2.12 -6.02
N VAL A 109 3.38 -0.98 -6.02
CA VAL A 109 2.55 -0.50 -4.89
C VAL A 109 1.46 -1.53 -4.56
N GLY A 110 0.79 -2.08 -5.56
CA GLY A 110 -0.26 -3.08 -5.40
C GLY A 110 0.19 -4.36 -4.68
N PHE A 111 1.43 -4.78 -4.85
CA PHE A 111 1.99 -5.96 -4.17
C PHE A 111 2.75 -5.62 -2.88
N VAL A 112 3.57 -4.57 -2.90
CA VAL A 112 4.47 -4.23 -1.79
C VAL A 112 3.70 -3.64 -0.61
N VAL A 113 2.70 -2.79 -0.87
CA VAL A 113 1.94 -2.13 0.21
C VAL A 113 1.16 -3.11 1.08
N PRO A 114 0.42 -4.11 0.55
CA PRO A 114 -0.23 -5.13 1.38
C PRO A 114 0.77 -5.91 2.25
N ILE A 115 1.92 -6.27 1.69
CA ILE A 115 2.98 -6.98 2.43
C ILE A 115 3.56 -6.09 3.53
N ALA A 116 3.87 -4.83 3.22
CA ALA A 116 4.34 -3.86 4.21
C ALA A 116 3.31 -3.64 5.33
N ASN A 117 2.02 -3.54 4.97
CA ASN A 117 0.94 -3.43 5.95
C ASN A 117 0.82 -4.68 6.82
N PHE A 118 0.98 -5.88 6.24
CA PHE A 118 1.00 -7.12 7.01
C PHE A 118 2.07 -7.07 8.11
N PHE A 119 3.31 -6.73 7.77
CA PHE A 119 4.41 -6.66 8.74
C PHE A 119 4.24 -5.52 9.75
N ALA A 120 3.66 -4.39 9.34
CA ALA A 120 3.35 -3.29 10.24
C ALA A 120 2.29 -3.70 11.28
N VAL A 121 1.19 -4.32 10.83
CA VAL A 121 0.12 -4.82 11.71
C VAL A 121 0.64 -5.96 12.58
N PHE A 122 1.46 -6.85 12.05
CA PHE A 122 2.08 -7.94 12.81
C PHE A 122 2.92 -7.43 13.99
N ALA A 123 3.72 -6.37 13.76
CA ALA A 123 4.51 -5.74 14.83
C ALA A 123 3.62 -5.17 15.94
N LEU A 124 2.50 -4.55 15.58
CA LEU A 124 1.51 -3.98 16.52
C LEU A 124 0.67 -5.06 17.21
N ALA A 125 0.18 -6.05 16.46
CA ALA A 125 -0.71 -7.10 16.94
C ALA A 125 -0.05 -8.03 17.96
N ARG A 126 1.25 -8.25 17.87
CA ARG A 126 2.01 -9.02 18.89
C ARG A 126 1.89 -8.42 20.29
N HIS A 127 1.54 -7.14 20.40
CA HIS A 127 1.37 -6.44 21.67
C HIS A 127 -0.10 -6.15 22.01
N SER A 128 -1.03 -6.24 21.05
CA SER A 128 -2.46 -5.93 21.25
C SER A 128 -3.36 -7.14 21.47
N GLY A 129 -2.85 -8.38 21.27
CA GLY A 129 -3.67 -9.60 21.38
C GLY A 129 -4.75 -9.75 20.30
N ALA A 130 -4.81 -8.84 19.35
CA ALA A 130 -5.76 -8.91 18.24
C ALA A 130 -5.37 -10.01 17.25
N GLY A 131 -6.36 -10.73 16.73
CA GLY A 131 -6.14 -11.82 15.77
C GLY A 131 -5.63 -11.28 14.43
N LEU A 132 -4.34 -11.46 14.16
CA LEU A 132 -3.64 -11.00 12.96
C LEU A 132 -4.37 -11.36 11.66
N LEU A 133 -4.87 -12.58 11.55
CA LEU A 133 -5.59 -13.05 10.36
C LEU A 133 -6.89 -12.26 10.14
N ARG A 134 -7.61 -11.94 11.20
CA ARG A 134 -8.85 -11.15 11.13
C ARG A 134 -8.57 -9.73 10.64
N GLU A 135 -7.50 -9.10 11.11
CA GLU A 135 -7.11 -7.76 10.66
C GLU A 135 -6.66 -7.76 9.19
N LEU A 136 -5.92 -8.78 8.77
CA LEU A 136 -5.48 -8.93 7.39
C LEU A 136 -6.66 -9.09 6.41
N VAL A 137 -7.61 -9.99 6.73
CA VAL A 137 -8.81 -10.24 5.91
C VAL A 137 -9.75 -9.03 5.88
N ARG A 138 -9.72 -8.18 6.89
CA ARG A 138 -10.52 -6.94 6.93
C ARG A 138 -9.79 -5.71 6.37
N ASN A 139 -8.54 -5.85 5.99
CA ASN A 139 -7.78 -4.74 5.44
C ASN A 139 -8.29 -4.39 4.03
N PRO A 140 -8.82 -3.17 3.81
CA PRO A 140 -9.40 -2.77 2.53
C PRO A 140 -8.37 -2.76 1.40
N LEU A 141 -7.09 -2.53 1.70
CA LEU A 141 -6.02 -2.53 0.70
C LEU A 141 -5.72 -3.95 0.20
N VAL A 142 -5.71 -4.93 1.12
CA VAL A 142 -5.55 -6.35 0.77
C VAL A 142 -6.72 -6.82 -0.07
N LEU A 143 -7.95 -6.49 0.35
CA LEU A 143 -9.16 -6.86 -0.39
C LEU A 143 -9.19 -6.26 -1.80
N ALA A 144 -8.83 -4.98 -1.94
CA ALA A 144 -8.77 -4.30 -3.23
C ALA A 144 -7.70 -4.92 -4.16
N THR A 145 -6.53 -5.26 -3.60
CA THR A 145 -5.45 -5.94 -4.35
C THR A 145 -5.91 -7.30 -4.87
N LEU A 146 -6.51 -8.12 -4.00
CA LEU A 146 -7.02 -9.45 -4.39
C LEU A 146 -8.16 -9.34 -5.41
N ALA A 147 -9.09 -8.38 -5.22
CA ALA A 147 -10.17 -8.12 -6.16
C ALA A 147 -9.63 -7.66 -7.52
N GLY A 148 -8.63 -6.78 -7.56
CA GLY A 148 -7.96 -6.34 -8.79
C GLY A 148 -7.27 -7.48 -9.54
N LEU A 149 -6.57 -8.36 -8.80
CA LEU A 149 -5.95 -9.55 -9.38
C LEU A 149 -6.99 -10.53 -9.94
N ALA A 150 -8.08 -10.78 -9.21
CA ALA A 150 -9.18 -11.62 -9.67
C ALA A 150 -9.84 -11.03 -10.92
N ALA A 151 -10.16 -9.72 -10.92
CA ALA A 151 -10.73 -9.05 -12.07
C ALA A 151 -9.84 -9.16 -13.32
N LYS A 152 -8.52 -8.99 -13.15
CA LYS A 152 -7.54 -9.17 -14.22
C LYS A 152 -7.51 -10.62 -14.73
N ALA A 153 -7.52 -11.61 -13.83
CA ALA A 153 -7.44 -13.02 -14.18
C ALA A 153 -8.66 -13.50 -15.00
N VAL A 154 -9.86 -12.99 -14.66
CA VAL A 154 -11.10 -13.34 -15.41
C VAL A 154 -11.37 -12.40 -16.58
N GLY A 155 -10.52 -11.43 -16.85
CA GLY A 155 -10.71 -10.45 -17.92
C GLY A 155 -11.97 -9.59 -17.73
N LEU A 156 -12.31 -9.26 -16.48
CA LEU A 156 -13.52 -8.52 -16.14
C LEU A 156 -13.46 -7.10 -16.72
N LYS A 157 -14.41 -6.80 -17.62
CA LYS A 157 -14.65 -5.43 -18.09
C LYS A 157 -15.75 -4.80 -17.26
N LEU A 158 -15.40 -3.78 -16.50
CA LEU A 158 -16.40 -3.04 -15.72
C LEU A 158 -17.30 -2.21 -16.65
N PRO A 159 -18.58 -2.02 -16.32
CA PRO A 159 -19.45 -1.07 -16.99
C PRO A 159 -18.84 0.34 -16.95
N GLU A 160 -18.98 1.08 -18.05
CA GLU A 160 -18.34 2.38 -18.25
C GLU A 160 -18.55 3.38 -17.09
N PRO A 161 -19.76 3.51 -16.47
CA PRO A 161 -19.96 4.43 -15.36
C PRO A 161 -19.14 4.04 -14.11
N ILE A 162 -19.04 2.74 -13.80
CA ILE A 162 -18.28 2.25 -12.65
C ILE A 162 -16.79 2.45 -12.90
N ASP A 163 -16.36 2.12 -14.10
CA ASP A 163 -14.99 2.24 -14.55
C ASP A 163 -14.49 3.69 -14.51
N ALA A 164 -15.26 4.63 -15.08
CA ALA A 164 -14.97 6.06 -15.03
C ALA A 164 -14.94 6.62 -13.59
N THR A 165 -15.81 6.12 -12.71
CA THR A 165 -15.84 6.53 -11.31
C THR A 165 -14.59 6.06 -10.57
N LEU A 166 -14.20 4.79 -10.74
CA LEU A 166 -12.99 4.24 -10.13
C LEU A 166 -11.72 4.95 -10.61
N GLN A 167 -11.66 5.34 -11.90
CA GLN A 167 -10.54 6.12 -12.44
C GLN A 167 -10.42 7.52 -11.83
N ARG A 168 -11.55 8.14 -11.52
CA ARG A 168 -11.56 9.49 -10.92
C ARG A 168 -11.28 9.48 -9.41
N LEU A 169 -11.54 8.35 -8.75
CA LEU A 169 -11.29 8.18 -7.32
C LEU A 169 -9.85 7.72 -7.03
N GLY A 170 -9.23 6.98 -7.93
CA GLY A 170 -7.86 6.46 -7.81
C GLY A 170 -6.90 7.21 -8.69
#